data_dc9a62a7d07c00bea03b58bf70e3986c
#
_entry.id   dc9a62a7d07c00bea03b58bf70e3986c
#
_cell.length_a   1.000
_cell.length_b   1.000
_cell.length_c   1.000
_cell.angle_alpha   90.00
_cell.angle_beta   90.00
_cell.angle_gamma   90.00
#
_symmetry.space_group_name_H-M   'P 1'
#
loop_
_entity.id
_entity.type
_entity.pdbx_description
1 polymer ?
#
loop_
_entity_poly.entity_id
_entity_poly.type
_entity_poly.pdbx_seq_one_letter_code
_entity_poly.pdbx_strand_id
1 'polypeptide(L)'
;MIKVTSAEQFNTLLETHQKVVVDFMAVWCGPCKLIKPEFERLSTEPEYRAIRFAVIDVDQVPDVSEKAGIRAMPTFQTFENGEKKGELLGADPNKLRKLMDELARV
;
A
#
# COMPACT_ATOMS: atom_id res chain seq x y z
N MET A 1 -5.55 7.18 7.18
CA MET A 1 -5.18 6.30 6.04
C MET A 1 -6.03 6.65 4.84
N ILE A 2 -5.43 6.73 3.68
CA ILE A 2 -6.11 7.18 2.46
C ILE A 2 -6.79 6.01 1.77
N LYS A 3 -8.11 6.10 1.57
CA LYS A 3 -8.84 5.10 0.80
C LYS A 3 -8.94 5.59 -0.64
N VAL A 4 -8.27 4.91 -1.56
CA VAL A 4 -8.27 5.25 -2.97
C VAL A 4 -9.47 4.59 -3.64
N THR A 5 -10.30 5.37 -4.32
CA THR A 5 -11.54 4.89 -4.92
C THR A 5 -11.61 5.06 -6.44
N SER A 6 -10.57 5.61 -7.06
CA SER A 6 -10.51 5.78 -8.51
C SER A 6 -9.07 5.84 -9.00
N ALA A 7 -8.88 5.59 -10.31
CA ALA A 7 -7.58 5.71 -10.96
C ALA A 7 -7.07 7.15 -10.89
N GLU A 8 -7.96 8.13 -11.04
CA GLU A 8 -7.61 9.54 -10.97
C GLU A 8 -7.06 9.89 -9.59
N GLN A 9 -7.72 9.43 -8.53
CA GLN A 9 -7.27 9.65 -7.16
C GLN A 9 -5.91 8.99 -6.91
N PHE A 10 -5.70 7.79 -7.44
CA PHE A 10 -4.43 7.08 -7.33
C PHE A 10 -3.31 7.87 -7.98
N ASN A 11 -3.54 8.35 -9.21
CA ASN A 11 -2.54 9.14 -9.93
C ASN A 11 -2.21 10.43 -9.19
N THR A 12 -3.21 11.12 -8.68
CA THR A 12 -3.01 12.35 -7.90
C THR A 12 -2.18 12.07 -6.64
N LEU A 13 -2.47 10.97 -5.96
CA LEU A 13 -1.73 10.58 -4.77
C LEU A 13 -0.23 10.40 -5.08
N LEU A 14 0.08 9.70 -6.16
CA LEU A 14 1.47 9.46 -6.56
C LEU A 14 2.18 10.73 -7.05
N GLU A 15 1.44 11.67 -7.64
CA GLU A 15 2.00 12.94 -8.11
C GLU A 15 2.28 13.91 -6.98
N THR A 16 1.48 13.86 -5.91
CA THR A 16 1.54 14.87 -4.84
C THR A 16 2.32 14.43 -3.60
N HIS A 17 2.68 13.16 -3.51
CA HIS A 17 3.41 12.63 -2.35
C HIS A 17 4.63 11.85 -2.80
N GLN A 18 5.77 12.17 -2.18
CA GLN A 18 7.05 11.56 -2.54
C GLN A 18 7.10 10.08 -2.23
N LYS A 19 6.61 9.68 -1.05
CA LYS A 19 6.66 8.28 -0.60
C LYS A 19 5.27 7.78 -0.28
N VAL A 20 4.88 6.69 -0.93
CA VAL A 20 3.54 6.11 -0.79
C VAL A 20 3.66 4.60 -0.66
N VAL A 21 2.89 4.02 0.25
CA VAL A 21 2.68 2.57 0.30
C VAL A 21 1.19 2.29 0.11
N VAL A 22 0.89 1.31 -0.73
CA VAL A 22 -0.49 0.93 -1.04
C VAL A 22 -0.71 -0.53 -0.66
N ASP A 23 -1.77 -0.77 0.13
CA ASP A 23 -2.27 -2.10 0.45
C ASP A 23 -3.40 -2.42 -0.53
N PHE A 24 -3.14 -3.35 -1.45
CA PHE A 24 -4.17 -3.88 -2.33
C PHE A 24 -4.84 -5.04 -1.62
N MET A 25 -6.11 -4.89 -1.31
CA MET A 25 -6.85 -5.82 -0.48
C MET A 25 -8.24 -6.12 -1.04
N ALA A 26 -8.93 -7.06 -0.42
CA ALA A 26 -10.33 -7.34 -0.68
C ALA A 26 -11.04 -7.58 0.64
N VAL A 27 -12.33 -7.22 0.73
CA VAL A 27 -13.09 -7.35 1.98
C VAL A 27 -13.28 -8.82 2.39
N TRP A 28 -13.27 -9.74 1.44
CA TRP A 28 -13.43 -11.18 1.69
C TRP A 28 -12.11 -11.89 1.99
N CYS A 29 -11.01 -11.19 1.96
CA CYS A 29 -9.67 -11.78 2.09
C CYS A 29 -9.30 -11.92 3.57
N GLY A 30 -9.15 -13.15 4.06
CA GLY A 30 -8.77 -13.42 5.44
C GLY A 30 -7.40 -12.85 5.83
N PRO A 31 -6.33 -13.16 5.06
CA PRO A 31 -5.00 -12.61 5.34
C PRO A 31 -4.96 -11.08 5.34
N CYS A 32 -5.76 -10.42 4.49
CA CYS A 32 -5.86 -8.96 4.48
C CYS A 32 -6.36 -8.43 5.82
N LYS A 33 -7.34 -9.11 6.41
CA LYS A 33 -7.89 -8.74 7.72
C LYS A 33 -6.88 -8.94 8.83
N LEU A 34 -6.06 -9.98 8.73
CA LEU A 34 -5.04 -10.28 9.75
C LEU A 34 -3.94 -9.23 9.79
N ILE A 35 -3.49 -8.73 8.63
CA ILE A 35 -2.39 -7.77 8.55
C ILE A 35 -2.87 -6.31 8.74
N LYS A 36 -4.16 -6.06 8.62
CA LYS A 36 -4.72 -4.70 8.68
C LYS A 36 -4.32 -3.94 9.96
N PRO A 37 -4.43 -4.52 11.17
CA PRO A 37 -4.02 -3.81 12.39
C PRO A 37 -2.55 -3.41 12.37
N GLU A 38 -1.69 -4.27 11.85
CA GLU A 38 -0.25 -3.98 11.76
C GLU A 38 0.00 -2.83 10.78
N PHE A 39 -0.63 -2.87 9.61
CA PHE A 39 -0.49 -1.82 8.62
C PHE A 39 -0.94 -0.47 9.17
N GLU A 40 -2.09 -0.45 9.86
CA GLU A 40 -2.60 0.76 10.51
C GLU A 40 -1.67 1.25 11.61
N ARG A 41 -1.11 0.35 12.41
CA ARG A 41 -0.17 0.69 13.47
C ARG A 41 1.09 1.33 12.90
N LEU A 42 1.65 0.77 11.83
CA LEU A 42 2.84 1.32 11.17
C LEU A 42 2.58 2.74 10.68
N SER A 43 1.37 3.03 10.23
CA SER A 43 1.02 4.37 9.72
C SER A 43 1.08 5.45 10.81
N THR A 44 1.08 5.06 12.09
CA THR A 44 1.15 5.99 13.21
C THR A 44 2.55 6.13 13.80
N GLU A 45 3.51 5.32 13.35
CA GLU A 45 4.87 5.39 13.89
C GLU A 45 5.63 6.61 13.34
N PRO A 46 6.33 7.36 14.22
CA PRO A 46 7.04 8.58 13.81
C PRO A 46 8.07 8.36 12.70
N GLU A 47 8.70 7.19 12.69
CA GLU A 47 9.73 6.85 11.69
C GLU A 47 9.17 6.75 10.27
N TYR A 48 7.85 6.57 10.13
CA TYR A 48 7.18 6.46 8.83
C TYR A 48 6.29 7.67 8.50
N ARG A 49 6.43 8.77 9.25
CA ARG A 49 5.58 9.96 9.08
C ARG A 49 5.66 10.58 7.69
N ALA A 50 6.76 10.39 6.98
CA ALA A 50 6.92 10.92 5.62
C ALA A 50 6.24 10.04 4.56
N ILE A 51 5.76 8.86 4.94
CA ILE A 51 5.12 7.92 4.03
C ILE A 51 3.61 8.10 4.11
N ARG A 52 2.95 8.19 2.94
CA ARG A 52 1.49 8.15 2.87
C ARG A 52 1.03 6.71 2.74
N PHE A 53 0.17 6.30 3.66
CA PHE A 53 -0.41 4.95 3.69
C PHE A 53 -1.77 4.99 3.02
N ALA A 54 -1.96 4.14 2.02
CA ALA A 54 -3.19 4.09 1.25
C ALA A 54 -3.69 2.65 1.11
N VAL A 55 -4.99 2.52 0.88
CA VAL A 55 -5.66 1.22 0.71
C VAL A 55 -6.46 1.26 -0.59
N ILE A 56 -6.35 0.19 -1.38
CA ILE A 56 -7.17 -0.02 -2.57
C ILE A 56 -7.88 -1.36 -2.44
N ASP A 57 -9.22 -1.31 -2.49
CA ASP A 57 -10.03 -2.52 -2.61
C ASP A 57 -10.04 -2.92 -4.08
N VAL A 58 -9.48 -4.10 -4.39
CA VAL A 58 -9.32 -4.54 -5.79
C VAL A 58 -10.67 -4.73 -6.49
N ASP A 59 -11.73 -5.01 -5.73
CA ASP A 59 -13.06 -5.16 -6.31
C ASP A 59 -13.73 -3.83 -6.63
N GLN A 60 -13.35 -2.77 -5.90
CA GLN A 60 -13.88 -1.43 -6.12
C GLN A 60 -13.11 -0.64 -7.17
N VAL A 61 -11.80 -0.92 -7.31
CA VAL A 61 -10.94 -0.20 -8.26
C VAL A 61 -10.20 -1.22 -9.14
N PRO A 62 -10.95 -2.01 -9.93
CA PRO A 62 -10.35 -3.10 -10.70
C PRO A 62 -9.37 -2.65 -11.77
N ASP A 63 -9.58 -1.48 -12.38
CA ASP A 63 -8.70 -0.95 -13.41
C ASP A 63 -7.29 -0.67 -12.87
N VAL A 64 -7.18 -0.05 -11.70
CA VAL A 64 -5.89 0.20 -11.07
C VAL A 64 -5.21 -1.11 -10.67
N SER A 65 -5.98 -2.02 -10.07
CA SER A 65 -5.47 -3.30 -9.57
C SER A 65 -4.98 -4.18 -10.71
N GLU A 66 -5.71 -4.23 -11.82
CA GLU A 66 -5.31 -4.99 -13.00
C GLU A 66 -4.03 -4.41 -13.61
N LYS A 67 -3.97 -3.10 -13.77
CA LYS A 67 -2.79 -2.42 -14.31
C LYS A 67 -1.57 -2.59 -13.41
N ALA A 68 -1.78 -2.65 -12.10
CA ALA A 68 -0.72 -2.89 -11.13
C ALA A 68 -0.26 -4.35 -11.09
N GLY A 69 -0.95 -5.25 -11.78
CA GLY A 69 -0.60 -6.67 -11.84
C GLY A 69 -0.94 -7.45 -10.58
N ILE A 70 -1.98 -7.03 -9.85
CA ILE A 70 -2.35 -7.68 -8.59
C ILE A 70 -3.02 -9.02 -8.87
N ARG A 71 -2.45 -10.10 -8.32
CA ARG A 71 -2.93 -11.47 -8.48
C ARG A 71 -3.27 -12.15 -7.16
N ALA A 72 -2.75 -11.63 -6.07
CA ALA A 72 -2.98 -12.18 -4.73
C ALA A 72 -3.17 -11.03 -3.75
N MET A 73 -3.92 -11.24 -2.69
CA MET A 73 -4.14 -10.23 -1.66
C MET A 73 -3.75 -10.78 -0.28
N PRO A 74 -3.16 -9.96 0.58
CA PRO A 74 -2.79 -8.58 0.28
C PRO A 74 -1.52 -8.50 -0.58
N THR A 75 -1.42 -7.46 -1.39
CA THR A 75 -0.16 -7.07 -2.03
C THR A 75 0.13 -5.64 -1.62
N PHE A 76 1.33 -5.41 -1.11
CA PHE A 76 1.79 -4.07 -0.74
C PHE A 76 2.76 -3.59 -1.81
N GLN A 77 2.52 -2.41 -2.36
CA GLN A 77 3.44 -1.79 -3.31
C GLN A 77 3.90 -0.45 -2.76
N THR A 78 5.18 -0.17 -2.87
CA THR A 78 5.76 1.12 -2.47
C THR A 78 6.16 1.91 -3.69
N PHE A 79 6.00 3.24 -3.56
CA PHE A 79 6.29 4.18 -4.64
C PHE A 79 7.10 5.33 -4.09
N GLU A 80 8.05 5.79 -4.89
CA GLU A 80 8.81 7.00 -4.57
C GLU A 80 8.89 7.84 -5.83
N ASN A 81 8.47 9.10 -5.71
CA ASN A 81 8.41 10.04 -6.84
C ASN A 81 7.61 9.47 -8.02
N GLY A 82 6.52 8.76 -7.71
CA GLY A 82 5.63 8.17 -8.72
C GLY A 82 6.09 6.82 -9.28
N GLU A 83 7.28 6.36 -8.92
CA GLU A 83 7.81 5.09 -9.41
C GLU A 83 7.70 3.98 -8.38
N LYS A 84 7.32 2.79 -8.83
CA LYS A 84 7.28 1.62 -7.96
C LYS A 84 8.69 1.26 -7.51
N LYS A 85 8.88 1.10 -6.20
CA LYS A 85 10.17 0.77 -5.59
C LYS A 85 10.23 -0.62 -5.00
N GLY A 86 9.12 -1.12 -4.48
CA GLY A 86 9.11 -2.43 -3.86
C GLY A 86 7.74 -3.05 -3.84
N GLU A 87 7.72 -4.34 -3.51
CA GLU A 87 6.47 -5.11 -3.47
C GLU A 87 6.59 -6.23 -2.44
N LEU A 88 5.50 -6.48 -1.74
CA LEU A 88 5.37 -7.63 -0.85
C LEU A 88 4.05 -8.32 -1.12
N LEU A 89 4.10 -9.61 -1.43
CA LEU A 89 2.91 -10.45 -1.56
C LEU A 89 2.71 -11.20 -0.25
N GLY A 90 1.49 -11.13 0.28
CA GLY A 90 1.12 -11.85 1.49
C GLY A 90 1.17 -10.99 2.75
N ALA A 91 0.74 -11.62 3.86
CA ALA A 91 0.47 -10.94 5.12
C ALA A 91 1.56 -11.25 6.17
N ASP A 92 2.80 -10.96 5.85
CA ASP A 92 3.94 -11.17 6.76
C ASP A 92 4.30 -9.83 7.42
N PRO A 93 4.05 -9.67 8.74
CA PRO A 93 4.30 -8.40 9.41
C PRO A 93 5.77 -8.01 9.46
N ASN A 94 6.69 -8.97 9.56
CA ASN A 94 8.12 -8.67 9.59
C ASN A 94 8.62 -8.18 8.23
N LYS A 95 8.14 -8.80 7.16
CA LYS A 95 8.48 -8.38 5.80
C LYS A 95 7.86 -7.03 5.47
N LEU A 96 6.65 -6.76 5.97
CA LEU A 96 6.00 -5.47 5.79
C LEU A 96 6.81 -4.36 6.45
N ARG A 97 7.27 -4.57 7.69
CA ARG A 97 8.13 -3.59 8.37
C ARG A 97 9.41 -3.35 7.61
N LYS A 98 10.03 -4.40 7.10
CA LYS A 98 11.26 -4.28 6.31
C LYS A 98 11.02 -3.45 5.05
N LEU A 99 9.88 -3.66 4.38
CA LEU A 99 9.50 -2.89 3.21
C LEU A 99 9.34 -1.40 3.57
N MET A 100 8.73 -1.11 4.72
CA MET A 100 8.56 0.27 5.19
C MET A 100 9.91 0.91 5.52
N ASP A 101 10.81 0.17 6.16
CA ASP A 101 12.15 0.67 6.49
C ASP A 101 12.94 1.01 5.22
N GLU A 102 12.82 0.20 4.19
CA GLU A 102 13.47 0.46 2.91
C GLU A 102 12.91 1.74 2.26
N LEU A 103 11.59 1.93 2.28
CA LEU A 103 10.97 3.14 1.74
C LEU A 103 11.32 4.38 2.56
N ALA A 104 11.45 4.23 3.88
CA ALA A 104 11.75 5.33 4.77
C ALA A 104 13.19 5.85 4.65
N ARG A 105 14.08 5.11 4.04
CA ARG A 105 15.48 5.53 3.86
C ARG A 105 15.57 6.80 3.02
N VAL A 106 16.44 7.65 3.44
CA VAL A 106 16.71 8.92 2.74
C VAL A 106 17.72 8.72 1.64
#